data_1c4854fa29c3e2e9f4df6678bd34a220
#
_entry.id   1c4854fa29c3e2e9f4df6678bd34a220
#
_cell.length_a   1.000
_cell.length_b   1.000
_cell.length_c   1.000
_cell.angle_alpha   90.00
_cell.angle_beta   90.00
_cell.angle_gamma   90.00
#
_symmetry.space_group_name_H-M   'P 1'
#
loop_
_entity.id
_entity.type
_entity.pdbx_description
1 polymer ?
#
loop_
_entity_poly.entity_id
_entity_poly.type
_entity_poly.pdbx_seq_one_letter_code
_entity_poly.pdbx_strand_id
1 'polypeptide(L)'
;MPETESAFFPGGTAVSRLQVYDWAADDGLCGGSPHVHLACTEAYVVVGGSGALQTLTAQGLAEIPLRTGTVAWFGPGTIHRAINGDGALRVVVVMQNAGLPEAGDAVLTFPSDVLADPGAYAAAASLLDPGGSHASDENAAHRRRDLAISGFHRLAERIGAGDVSALTEFYRQALALRADRLDAWERLWRDGPSAAVARTGDHLAALRDGRVDHLLRAAAEVRHAPEPADRKFGMCGRLDTYELTPPSVKPAL
;
A
#
# COMPACT_ATOMS: atom_id res chain seq x y z
N MET A 1 -15.83 -24.54 -18.04
CA MET A 1 -16.10 -23.17 -17.57
C MET A 1 -14.91 -22.34 -18.00
N PRO A 2 -15.05 -21.27 -18.77
CA PRO A 2 -13.92 -20.39 -18.98
C PRO A 2 -13.54 -19.83 -17.60
N GLU A 3 -12.31 -20.11 -17.17
CA GLU A 3 -11.73 -19.48 -15.99
C GLU A 3 -11.77 -17.97 -16.24
N THR A 4 -12.49 -17.24 -15.41
CA THR A 4 -12.45 -15.78 -15.41
C THR A 4 -11.04 -15.42 -15.00
N GLU A 5 -10.21 -15.09 -15.97
CA GLU A 5 -8.86 -14.61 -15.71
C GLU A 5 -8.91 -13.42 -14.74
N SER A 6 -8.17 -13.58 -13.67
CA SER A 6 -8.07 -12.60 -12.59
C SER A 6 -7.70 -11.22 -13.15
N ALA A 7 -8.51 -10.21 -12.79
CA ALA A 7 -8.38 -8.83 -13.25
C ALA A 7 -7.27 -8.08 -12.49
N PHE A 8 -6.07 -8.64 -12.37
CA PHE A 8 -4.93 -7.96 -11.74
C PHE A 8 -4.10 -7.18 -12.76
N PHE A 9 -3.42 -6.15 -12.30
CA PHE A 9 -2.33 -5.55 -13.07
C PHE A 9 -1.24 -6.60 -13.36
N PRO A 10 -0.39 -6.37 -14.38
CA PRO A 10 0.66 -7.31 -14.76
C PRO A 10 1.48 -7.78 -13.55
N GLY A 11 1.73 -9.11 -13.48
CA GLY A 11 2.49 -9.72 -12.40
C GLY A 11 1.77 -9.81 -11.05
N GLY A 12 0.43 -9.63 -11.01
CA GLY A 12 -0.34 -9.67 -9.75
C GLY A 12 -0.06 -8.46 -8.84
N THR A 13 0.28 -7.32 -9.44
CA THR A 13 0.49 -6.06 -8.72
C THR A 13 -0.80 -5.27 -8.56
N ALA A 14 -0.84 -4.37 -7.58
CA ALA A 14 -1.83 -3.30 -7.48
C ALA A 14 -1.18 -1.97 -7.83
N VAL A 15 -1.93 -1.07 -8.46
CA VAL A 15 -1.47 0.26 -8.84
C VAL A 15 -2.46 1.30 -8.33
N SER A 16 -1.95 2.38 -7.76
CA SER A 16 -2.74 3.53 -7.37
C SER A 16 -1.98 4.84 -7.65
N ARG A 17 -2.69 5.95 -7.71
CA ARG A 17 -2.10 7.28 -7.77
C ARG A 17 -2.27 7.93 -6.41
N LEU A 18 -1.20 8.46 -5.88
CA LEU A 18 -1.13 9.12 -4.57
C LEU A 18 -0.72 10.58 -4.76
N GLN A 19 -1.55 11.48 -4.27
CA GLN A 19 -1.16 12.86 -3.98
C GLN A 19 -0.84 12.94 -2.50
N VAL A 20 0.45 13.07 -2.18
CA VAL A 20 0.91 13.11 -0.79
C VAL A 20 0.31 14.32 -0.08
N TYR A 21 -0.12 14.15 1.18
CA TYR A 21 -0.71 15.24 1.95
C TYR A 21 0.24 16.44 2.01
N ASP A 22 -0.32 17.61 1.76
CA ASP A 22 0.32 18.92 1.88
C ASP A 22 0.06 19.58 3.24
N TRP A 23 -0.51 18.82 4.17
CA TRP A 23 -0.83 19.26 5.52
C TRP A 23 0.40 19.19 6.42
N ALA A 24 0.71 20.29 7.11
CA ALA A 24 1.71 20.26 8.16
C ALA A 24 1.29 19.36 9.33
N ALA A 25 2.21 18.59 9.86
CA ALA A 25 2.07 17.81 11.09
C ALA A 25 2.76 18.51 12.26
N ASP A 26 2.63 17.94 13.46
CA ASP A 26 3.24 18.51 14.69
C ASP A 26 4.77 18.59 14.60
N ASP A 27 5.41 17.78 13.76
CA ASP A 27 6.84 17.83 13.48
C ASP A 27 7.23 18.91 12.45
N GLY A 28 6.28 19.71 11.97
CA GLY A 28 6.48 20.77 11.00
C GLY A 28 6.62 20.29 9.55
N LEU A 29 6.57 18.97 9.29
CA LEU A 29 6.67 18.41 7.94
C LEU A 29 5.29 18.14 7.36
N CYS A 30 5.11 18.44 6.07
CA CYS A 30 3.94 17.99 5.32
C CYS A 30 4.15 16.54 4.87
N GLY A 31 3.12 15.70 4.94
CA GLY A 31 3.27 14.34 4.46
C GLY A 31 2.29 13.34 5.06
N GLY A 32 2.56 12.08 4.77
CA GLY A 32 1.71 10.95 5.15
C GLY A 32 1.90 10.42 6.56
N SER A 33 1.12 9.40 6.88
CA SER A 33 1.21 8.63 8.13
C SER A 33 2.33 7.59 8.02
N PRO A 34 3.27 7.52 8.95
CA PRO A 34 4.23 6.42 8.98
C PRO A 34 3.53 5.07 9.20
N HIS A 35 3.93 4.06 8.43
CA HIS A 35 3.36 2.71 8.51
C HIS A 35 4.34 1.67 7.96
N VAL A 36 3.97 0.41 8.10
CA VAL A 36 4.72 -0.75 7.58
C VAL A 36 3.78 -1.68 6.84
N HIS A 37 4.24 -2.28 5.76
CA HIS A 37 3.61 -3.45 5.15
C HIS A 37 4.23 -4.73 5.71
N LEU A 38 3.39 -5.71 6.08
CA LEU A 38 3.85 -6.96 6.69
C LEU A 38 4.23 -8.01 5.65
N ALA A 39 3.65 -7.96 4.45
CA ALA A 39 3.80 -8.98 3.42
C ALA A 39 4.09 -8.44 2.02
N CYS A 40 3.92 -7.13 1.78
CA CYS A 40 4.02 -6.55 0.44
C CYS A 40 5.27 -5.69 0.28
N THR A 41 5.90 -5.79 -0.89
CA THR A 41 6.87 -4.80 -1.38
C THR A 41 6.10 -3.65 -2.02
N GLU A 42 6.55 -2.43 -1.78
CA GLU A 42 5.97 -1.22 -2.33
C GLU A 42 7.01 -0.46 -3.16
N ALA A 43 6.55 0.16 -4.25
CA ALA A 43 7.37 1.04 -5.06
C ALA A 43 6.65 2.37 -5.32
N TYR A 44 7.43 3.46 -5.30
CA TYR A 44 7.02 4.80 -5.71
C TYR A 44 7.65 5.17 -7.03
N VAL A 45 6.82 5.55 -8.00
CA VAL A 45 7.27 6.22 -9.22
C VAL A 45 6.82 7.67 -9.13
N VAL A 46 7.75 8.58 -8.93
CA VAL A 46 7.44 10.01 -8.76
C VAL A 46 7.08 10.63 -10.10
N VAL A 47 5.84 11.12 -10.20
CA VAL A 47 5.27 11.69 -11.44
C VAL A 47 5.07 13.20 -11.37
N GLY A 48 5.32 13.83 -10.21
CA GLY A 48 5.24 15.28 -10.06
C GLY A 48 5.66 15.73 -8.67
N GLY A 49 6.13 16.97 -8.58
CA GLY A 49 6.58 17.57 -7.34
C GLY A 49 7.91 17.03 -6.82
N SER A 50 8.22 17.39 -5.58
CA SER A 50 9.43 16.98 -4.87
C SER A 50 9.19 16.80 -3.38
N GLY A 51 10.03 15.98 -2.73
CA GLY A 51 9.94 15.69 -1.31
C GLY A 51 10.96 14.64 -0.90
N ALA A 52 10.59 13.79 0.05
CA ALA A 52 11.44 12.72 0.52
C ALA A 52 10.63 11.48 0.92
N LEU A 53 11.29 10.33 0.90
CA LEU A 53 10.85 9.10 1.54
C LEU A 53 11.66 8.91 2.82
N GLN A 54 11.03 9.05 3.97
CA GLN A 54 11.61 8.66 5.25
C GLN A 54 11.40 7.16 5.45
N THR A 55 12.46 6.45 5.85
CA THR A 55 12.42 5.02 6.18
C THR A 55 13.05 4.78 7.54
N LEU A 56 12.49 3.86 8.31
CA LEU A 56 13.03 3.44 9.60
C LEU A 56 13.18 1.92 9.59
N THR A 57 14.40 1.47 9.83
CA THR A 57 14.81 0.06 9.89
C THR A 57 15.74 -0.17 11.08
N ALA A 58 16.28 -1.38 11.24
CA ALA A 58 17.29 -1.66 12.25
C ALA A 58 18.58 -0.84 12.10
N GLN A 59 18.83 -0.27 10.91
CA GLN A 59 19.95 0.63 10.63
C GLN A 59 19.69 2.09 11.05
N GLY A 60 18.47 2.38 11.52
CA GLY A 60 18.05 3.71 11.92
C GLY A 60 17.14 4.40 10.90
N LEU A 61 16.97 5.69 11.12
CA LEU A 61 16.21 6.59 10.25
C LEU A 61 17.06 6.98 9.04
N ALA A 62 16.49 6.86 7.84
CA ALA A 62 17.11 7.34 6.61
C ALA A 62 16.09 8.16 5.80
N GLU A 63 16.59 9.02 4.94
CA GLU A 63 15.80 9.85 4.05
C GLU A 63 16.31 9.75 2.62
N ILE A 64 15.42 9.47 1.68
CA ILE A 64 15.71 9.34 0.25
C ILE A 64 14.99 10.49 -0.47
N PRO A 65 15.73 11.37 -1.18
CA PRO A 65 15.11 12.45 -1.95
C PRO A 65 14.18 11.89 -3.05
N LEU A 66 12.98 12.44 -3.13
CA LEU A 66 12.00 12.16 -4.16
C LEU A 66 11.86 13.37 -5.09
N ARG A 67 12.03 13.13 -6.39
CA ARG A 67 11.83 14.13 -7.45
C ARG A 67 11.17 13.47 -8.64
N THR A 68 10.48 14.21 -9.48
CA THR A 68 9.90 13.68 -10.71
C THR A 68 10.92 12.83 -11.48
N GLY A 69 10.55 11.59 -11.80
CA GLY A 69 11.41 10.58 -12.42
C GLY A 69 12.14 9.66 -11.44
N THR A 70 12.14 9.93 -10.13
CA THR A 70 12.68 9.01 -9.12
C THR A 70 11.80 7.75 -9.04
N VAL A 71 12.45 6.59 -8.97
CA VAL A 71 11.82 5.31 -8.61
C VAL A 71 12.48 4.81 -7.34
N ALA A 72 11.69 4.60 -6.29
CA ALA A 72 12.13 4.03 -5.02
C ALA A 72 11.27 2.81 -4.69
N TRP A 73 11.86 1.77 -4.11
CA TRP A 73 11.10 0.59 -3.65
C TRP A 73 11.70 0.04 -2.37
N PHE A 74 10.86 -0.60 -1.57
CA PHE A 74 11.22 -1.14 -0.28
C PHE A 74 10.38 -2.36 0.05
N GLY A 75 10.98 -3.31 0.76
CA GLY A 75 10.35 -4.58 1.12
C GLY A 75 9.52 -4.51 2.41
N PRO A 76 8.82 -5.63 2.71
CA PRO A 76 8.09 -5.79 3.96
C PRO A 76 8.98 -5.48 5.17
N GLY A 77 8.39 -4.92 6.20
CA GLY A 77 9.12 -4.51 7.41
C GLY A 77 9.80 -3.13 7.33
N THR A 78 9.90 -2.51 6.17
CA THR A 78 10.37 -1.14 6.09
C THR A 78 9.27 -0.20 6.57
N ILE A 79 9.44 0.40 7.75
CA ILE A 79 8.57 1.49 8.19
C ILE A 79 8.89 2.70 7.34
N HIS A 80 7.88 3.33 6.76
CA HIS A 80 8.10 4.42 5.82
C HIS A 80 7.02 5.51 5.90
N ARG A 81 7.39 6.72 5.44
CA ARG A 81 6.54 7.90 5.36
C ARG A 81 6.95 8.74 4.16
N ALA A 82 6.00 9.15 3.32
CA ALA A 82 6.24 10.13 2.27
C ALA A 82 6.15 11.56 2.84
N ILE A 83 7.16 12.36 2.57
CA ILE A 83 7.22 13.80 2.91
C ILE A 83 7.00 14.60 1.63
N ASN A 84 6.09 15.57 1.67
CA ASN A 84 5.76 16.46 0.58
C ASN A 84 6.51 17.78 0.75
N GLY A 85 7.60 17.95 0.02
CA GLY A 85 8.51 19.08 0.22
C GLY A 85 8.05 20.38 -0.42
N ASP A 86 7.30 20.31 -1.52
CA ASP A 86 6.85 21.47 -2.30
C ASP A 86 5.30 21.61 -2.39
N GLY A 87 4.57 20.78 -1.66
CA GLY A 87 3.10 20.73 -1.70
C GLY A 87 2.53 20.04 -2.94
N ALA A 88 3.36 19.59 -3.86
CA ALA A 88 2.93 19.05 -5.17
C ALA A 88 3.37 17.60 -5.42
N LEU A 89 3.90 16.89 -4.40
CA LEU A 89 4.40 15.53 -4.56
C LEU A 89 3.30 14.55 -4.94
N ARG A 90 3.47 13.94 -6.12
CA ARG A 90 2.57 12.91 -6.67
C ARG A 90 3.37 11.70 -7.08
N VAL A 91 2.89 10.53 -6.71
CA VAL A 91 3.52 9.26 -7.02
C VAL A 91 2.51 8.26 -7.59
N VAL A 92 2.95 7.42 -8.50
CA VAL A 92 2.28 6.16 -8.80
C VAL A 92 2.85 5.15 -7.83
N VAL A 93 1.97 4.55 -7.03
CA VAL A 93 2.31 3.48 -6.09
C VAL A 93 2.07 2.15 -6.79
N VAL A 94 3.07 1.29 -6.75
CA VAL A 94 2.97 -0.10 -7.24
C VAL A 94 3.19 -1.02 -6.05
N MET A 95 2.15 -1.79 -5.74
CA MET A 95 2.19 -2.77 -4.64
C MET A 95 2.32 -4.18 -5.19
N GLN A 96 3.23 -4.96 -4.63
CA GLN A 96 3.24 -6.40 -4.82
C GLN A 96 1.96 -7.01 -4.20
N ASN A 97 1.55 -8.17 -4.70
CA ASN A 97 0.47 -8.97 -4.11
C ASN A 97 -0.87 -8.23 -4.03
N ALA A 98 -1.40 -7.80 -5.18
CA ALA A 98 -2.74 -7.21 -5.27
C ALA A 98 -3.78 -8.03 -4.48
N GLY A 99 -4.60 -7.35 -3.71
CA GLY A 99 -5.54 -7.93 -2.76
C GLY A 99 -5.06 -7.91 -1.31
N LEU A 100 -3.75 -8.07 -1.04
CA LEU A 100 -3.20 -8.02 0.32
C LEU A 100 -3.16 -6.60 0.90
N PRO A 101 -2.69 -5.57 0.16
CA PRO A 101 -2.76 -4.20 0.63
C PRO A 101 -4.20 -3.76 0.95
N GLU A 102 -5.14 -4.13 0.08
CA GLU A 102 -6.57 -3.86 0.25
C GLU A 102 -7.18 -4.65 1.43
N ALA A 103 -6.65 -5.84 1.72
CA ALA A 103 -7.02 -6.64 2.88
C ALA A 103 -6.33 -6.20 4.18
N GLY A 104 -5.55 -5.11 4.13
CA GLY A 104 -5.01 -4.43 5.30
C GLY A 104 -3.72 -5.02 5.85
N ASP A 105 -2.76 -5.38 4.99
CA ASP A 105 -1.42 -5.80 5.42
C ASP A 105 -0.61 -4.66 6.05
N ALA A 106 -1.06 -3.43 5.88
CA ALA A 106 -0.44 -2.25 6.46
C ALA A 106 -0.80 -2.04 7.93
N VAL A 107 0.18 -1.62 8.73
CA VAL A 107 0.01 -1.24 10.14
C VAL A 107 0.67 0.12 10.39
N LEU A 108 -0.12 1.04 10.96
CA LEU A 108 0.33 2.38 11.35
C LEU A 108 1.24 2.31 12.58
N THR A 109 2.24 3.18 12.65
CA THR A 109 3.20 3.26 13.76
C THR A 109 2.62 3.99 14.97
N PHE A 110 1.43 3.57 15.43
CA PHE A 110 0.86 4.15 16.66
C PHE A 110 1.72 3.85 17.89
N PRO A 111 1.59 4.62 18.98
CA PRO A 111 2.19 4.29 20.26
C PRO A 111 1.86 2.88 20.73
N SER A 112 2.76 2.27 21.51
CA SER A 112 2.69 0.86 21.91
C SER A 112 1.44 0.51 22.71
N ASP A 113 0.90 1.43 23.50
CA ASP A 113 -0.35 1.27 24.23
C ASP A 113 -1.56 1.13 23.31
N VAL A 114 -1.58 1.88 22.20
CA VAL A 114 -2.62 1.78 21.16
C VAL A 114 -2.46 0.50 20.35
N LEU A 115 -1.22 0.10 20.02
CA LEU A 115 -0.94 -1.14 19.27
C LEU A 115 -1.28 -2.41 20.08
N ALA A 116 -1.22 -2.33 21.41
CA ALA A 116 -1.50 -3.46 22.31
C ALA A 116 -3.02 -3.76 22.43
N ASP A 117 -3.88 -2.82 22.06
CA ASP A 117 -5.35 -2.97 22.11
C ASP A 117 -5.95 -2.91 20.71
N PRO A 118 -6.45 -4.02 20.16
CA PRO A 118 -7.07 -4.05 18.82
C PRO A 118 -8.25 -3.10 18.67
N GLY A 119 -9.02 -2.86 19.73
CA GLY A 119 -10.13 -1.92 19.72
C GLY A 119 -9.67 -0.47 19.64
N ALA A 120 -8.65 -0.10 20.43
CA ALA A 120 -8.03 1.22 20.40
C ALA A 120 -7.36 1.46 19.03
N TYR A 121 -6.64 0.46 18.50
CA TYR A 121 -6.05 0.54 17.17
C TYR A 121 -7.11 0.78 16.08
N ALA A 122 -8.19 -0.01 16.08
CA ALA A 122 -9.25 0.11 15.08
C ALA A 122 -9.93 1.49 15.14
N ALA A 123 -10.21 1.99 16.33
CA ALA A 123 -10.77 3.32 16.53
C ALA A 123 -9.84 4.43 16.03
N ALA A 124 -8.54 4.37 16.38
CA ALA A 124 -7.55 5.36 15.96
C ALA A 124 -7.24 5.32 14.45
N ALA A 125 -7.31 4.15 13.82
CA ALA A 125 -7.08 3.96 12.39
C ALA A 125 -8.29 4.32 11.52
N SER A 126 -9.48 4.41 12.13
CA SER A 126 -10.72 4.71 11.43
C SER A 126 -10.73 6.12 10.85
N LEU A 127 -11.30 6.25 9.66
CA LEU A 127 -11.64 7.53 9.01
C LEU A 127 -13.13 7.86 9.12
N LEU A 128 -13.88 7.04 9.85
CA LEU A 128 -15.30 7.32 10.13
C LEU A 128 -15.37 8.36 11.23
N ASP A 129 -16.32 9.27 11.10
CA ASP A 129 -16.69 10.18 12.18
C ASP A 129 -17.15 9.36 13.41
N PRO A 130 -16.84 9.77 14.65
CA PRO A 130 -17.35 9.13 15.86
C PRO A 130 -18.88 8.95 15.89
N GLY A 131 -19.62 9.73 15.09
CA GLY A 131 -21.07 9.59 14.87
C GLY A 131 -21.48 8.50 13.88
N GLY A 132 -20.53 7.76 13.28
CA GLY A 132 -20.81 6.64 12.38
C GLY A 132 -21.28 7.05 10.98
N SER A 133 -21.13 8.31 10.58
CA SER A 133 -21.42 8.72 9.21
C SER A 133 -20.34 8.20 8.24
N HIS A 134 -20.76 7.75 7.04
CA HIS A 134 -19.85 7.23 6.02
C HIS A 134 -19.02 8.31 5.29
N ALA A 135 -19.10 9.57 5.72
CA ALA A 135 -18.24 10.61 5.18
C ALA A 135 -16.85 10.49 5.81
N SER A 136 -15.84 10.25 4.98
CA SER A 136 -14.45 10.30 5.40
C SER A 136 -14.12 11.69 5.93
N ASP A 137 -13.81 11.80 7.22
CA ASP A 137 -13.49 13.05 7.87
C ASP A 137 -12.01 13.38 7.68
N GLU A 138 -11.72 14.54 7.11
CA GLU A 138 -10.35 15.06 6.96
C GLU A 138 -9.68 15.20 8.33
N ASN A 139 -10.42 15.64 9.34
CA ASN A 139 -9.90 15.72 10.71
C ASN A 139 -9.53 14.35 11.29
N ALA A 140 -10.25 13.27 10.92
CA ALA A 140 -9.88 11.92 11.33
C ALA A 140 -8.56 11.49 10.65
N ALA A 141 -8.35 11.86 9.38
CA ALA A 141 -7.10 11.59 8.69
C ALA A 141 -5.92 12.35 9.32
N HIS A 142 -6.12 13.61 9.75
CA HIS A 142 -5.13 14.38 10.52
C HIS A 142 -4.79 13.69 11.85
N ARG A 143 -5.79 13.39 12.68
CA ARG A 143 -5.58 12.72 13.98
C ARG A 143 -4.86 11.39 13.83
N ARG A 144 -5.27 10.58 12.87
CA ARG A 144 -4.62 9.28 12.55
C ARG A 144 -3.16 9.47 12.19
N ARG A 145 -2.86 10.42 11.32
CA ARG A 145 -1.49 10.74 10.88
C ARG A 145 -0.62 11.19 12.06
N ASP A 146 -1.08 12.15 12.83
CA ASP A 146 -0.31 12.77 13.92
C ASP A 146 -0.03 11.74 15.03
N LEU A 147 -0.99 10.86 15.33
CA LEU A 147 -0.78 9.76 16.25
C LEU A 147 0.28 8.76 15.72
N ALA A 148 0.24 8.44 14.42
CA ALA A 148 1.26 7.57 13.81
C ALA A 148 2.66 8.21 13.84
N ILE A 149 2.75 9.51 13.60
CA ILE A 149 4.02 10.26 13.69
C ILE A 149 4.56 10.22 15.12
N SER A 150 3.72 10.39 16.14
CA SER A 150 4.17 10.33 17.53
C SER A 150 4.80 8.99 17.90
N GLY A 151 4.21 7.87 17.47
CA GLY A 151 4.79 6.53 17.68
C GLY A 151 6.05 6.28 16.84
N PHE A 152 6.08 6.79 15.60
CA PHE A 152 7.25 6.73 14.74
C PHE A 152 8.47 7.41 15.36
N HIS A 153 8.30 8.60 15.91
CA HIS A 153 9.40 9.33 16.59
C HIS A 153 9.92 8.56 17.79
N ARG A 154 9.03 7.99 18.63
CA ARG A 154 9.44 7.14 19.77
C ARG A 154 10.25 5.92 19.33
N LEU A 155 9.83 5.26 18.23
CA LEU A 155 10.60 4.15 17.66
C LEU A 155 11.96 4.62 17.15
N ALA A 156 12.01 5.74 16.42
CA ALA A 156 13.24 6.28 15.87
C ALA A 156 14.23 6.69 16.97
N GLU A 157 13.75 7.28 18.06
CA GLU A 157 14.56 7.63 19.24
C GLU A 157 15.17 6.38 19.89
N ARG A 158 14.36 5.34 20.13
CA ARG A 158 14.84 4.08 20.74
C ARG A 158 15.90 3.43 19.88
N ILE A 159 15.65 3.33 18.57
CA ILE A 159 16.60 2.73 17.61
C ILE A 159 17.87 3.58 17.53
N GLY A 160 17.74 4.89 17.47
CA GLY A 160 18.89 5.82 17.49
C GLY A 160 19.74 5.74 18.76
N ALA A 161 19.13 5.35 19.88
CA ALA A 161 19.82 5.04 21.13
C ALA A 161 20.43 3.62 21.19
N GLY A 162 20.32 2.84 20.09
CA GLY A 162 20.85 1.47 20.01
C GLY A 162 19.88 0.38 20.44
N ASP A 163 18.65 0.72 20.83
CA ASP A 163 17.61 -0.26 21.21
C ASP A 163 16.87 -0.80 19.99
N VAL A 164 17.50 -1.73 19.26
CA VAL A 164 16.91 -2.41 18.11
C VAL A 164 15.75 -3.34 18.50
N SER A 165 15.63 -3.71 19.78
CA SER A 165 14.51 -4.55 20.27
C SER A 165 13.15 -3.86 20.10
N ALA A 166 13.13 -2.52 20.06
CA ALA A 166 11.94 -1.72 19.79
C ALA A 166 11.22 -2.10 18.48
N LEU A 167 11.99 -2.41 17.42
CA LEU A 167 11.40 -2.90 16.16
C LEU A 167 10.77 -4.28 16.31
N THR A 168 11.43 -5.19 17.03
CA THR A 168 10.87 -6.51 17.26
C THR A 168 9.57 -6.45 18.07
N GLU A 169 9.51 -5.57 19.06
CA GLU A 169 8.29 -5.31 19.84
C GLU A 169 7.17 -4.78 18.94
N PHE A 170 7.47 -3.77 18.13
CA PHE A 170 6.53 -3.18 17.18
C PHE A 170 5.99 -4.24 16.18
N TYR A 171 6.87 -5.05 15.57
CA TYR A 171 6.44 -6.06 14.61
C TYR A 171 5.61 -7.17 15.25
N ARG A 172 5.87 -7.55 16.52
CA ARG A 172 5.03 -8.51 17.25
C ARG A 172 3.63 -7.95 17.51
N GLN A 173 3.53 -6.67 17.90
CA GLN A 173 2.24 -6.01 18.06
C GLN A 173 1.50 -5.87 16.73
N ALA A 174 2.20 -5.48 15.66
CA ALA A 174 1.64 -5.40 14.32
C ALA A 174 1.12 -6.77 13.83
N LEU A 175 1.88 -7.85 14.06
CA LEU A 175 1.44 -9.22 13.76
C LEU A 175 0.20 -9.60 14.58
N ALA A 176 0.18 -9.30 15.87
CA ALA A 176 -0.96 -9.62 16.73
C ALA A 176 -2.25 -8.95 16.25
N LEU A 177 -2.17 -7.71 15.75
CA LEU A 177 -3.30 -6.97 15.16
C LEU A 177 -3.82 -7.58 13.85
N ARG A 178 -3.10 -8.49 13.22
CA ARG A 178 -3.42 -9.06 11.89
C ARG A 178 -3.46 -10.59 11.87
N ALA A 179 -3.23 -11.24 13.01
CA ALA A 179 -3.11 -12.69 13.09
C ALA A 179 -4.34 -13.44 12.57
N ASP A 180 -5.53 -12.87 12.78
CA ASP A 180 -6.81 -13.40 12.30
C ASP A 180 -7.00 -13.33 10.77
N ARG A 181 -6.15 -12.59 10.05
CA ARG A 181 -6.24 -12.35 8.62
C ARG A 181 -5.30 -13.24 7.79
N LEU A 182 -4.33 -13.88 8.40
CA LEU A 182 -3.25 -14.59 7.69
C LEU A 182 -3.77 -15.67 6.74
N ASP A 183 -4.74 -16.47 7.16
CA ASP A 183 -5.34 -17.51 6.31
C ASP A 183 -6.10 -16.89 5.10
N ALA A 184 -6.73 -15.75 5.30
CA ALA A 184 -7.39 -15.03 4.22
C ALA A 184 -6.38 -14.42 3.25
N TRP A 185 -5.27 -13.86 3.75
CA TRP A 185 -4.19 -13.33 2.92
C TRP A 185 -3.51 -14.45 2.11
N GLU A 186 -3.29 -15.63 2.71
CA GLU A 186 -2.72 -16.77 1.98
C GLU A 186 -3.62 -17.19 0.81
N ARG A 187 -4.94 -17.23 1.01
CA ARG A 187 -5.90 -17.51 -0.08
C ARG A 187 -5.83 -16.43 -1.17
N LEU A 188 -5.92 -15.15 -0.79
CA LEU A 188 -5.82 -14.04 -1.74
C LEU A 188 -4.53 -14.09 -2.56
N TRP A 189 -3.40 -14.32 -1.90
CA TRP A 189 -2.11 -14.46 -2.58
C TRP A 189 -2.07 -15.65 -3.53
N ARG A 190 -2.55 -16.81 -3.09
CA ARG A 190 -2.54 -18.04 -3.90
C ARG A 190 -3.41 -17.90 -5.14
N ASP A 191 -4.64 -17.41 -4.95
CA ASP A 191 -5.65 -17.37 -6.01
C ASP A 191 -5.44 -16.17 -6.96
N GLY A 192 -4.72 -15.15 -6.53
CA GLY A 192 -4.42 -13.94 -7.27
C GLY A 192 -2.98 -13.90 -7.80
N PRO A 193 -2.07 -13.23 -7.08
CA PRO A 193 -0.71 -12.98 -7.56
C PRO A 193 0.07 -14.24 -7.92
N SER A 194 0.02 -15.28 -7.09
CA SER A 194 0.71 -16.55 -7.34
C SER A 194 0.18 -17.24 -8.60
N ALA A 195 -1.14 -17.30 -8.77
CA ALA A 195 -1.76 -17.83 -9.97
C ALA A 195 -1.40 -17.00 -11.23
N ALA A 196 -1.33 -15.67 -11.10
CA ALA A 196 -0.92 -14.80 -12.21
C ALA A 196 0.51 -15.08 -12.69
N VAL A 197 1.43 -15.32 -11.77
CA VAL A 197 2.82 -15.70 -12.09
C VAL A 197 2.88 -17.12 -12.67
N ALA A 198 2.14 -18.07 -12.11
CA ALA A 198 2.10 -19.46 -12.60
C ALA A 198 1.65 -19.57 -14.05
N ARG A 199 0.68 -18.78 -14.49
CA ARG A 199 0.24 -18.73 -15.90
C ARG A 199 1.38 -18.43 -16.89
N THR A 200 2.39 -17.68 -16.51
CA THR A 200 3.58 -17.47 -17.37
C THR A 200 4.31 -18.79 -17.62
N GLY A 201 4.39 -19.66 -16.61
CA GLY A 201 4.94 -21.01 -16.76
C GLY A 201 4.15 -21.86 -17.77
N ASP A 202 2.82 -21.80 -17.70
CA ASP A 202 1.93 -22.50 -18.65
C ASP A 202 2.11 -21.99 -20.08
N HIS A 203 2.23 -20.68 -20.26
CA HIS A 203 2.51 -20.07 -21.56
C HIS A 203 3.87 -20.53 -22.12
N LEU A 204 4.90 -20.55 -21.28
CA LEU A 204 6.23 -21.04 -21.70
C LEU A 204 6.22 -22.52 -22.07
N ALA A 205 5.48 -23.35 -21.34
CA ALA A 205 5.30 -24.76 -21.68
C ALA A 205 4.57 -24.93 -23.03
N ALA A 206 3.48 -24.18 -23.23
CA ALA A 206 2.75 -24.17 -24.50
C ALA A 206 3.65 -23.80 -25.69
N LEU A 207 4.45 -22.74 -25.53
CA LEU A 207 5.39 -22.28 -26.57
C LEU A 207 6.47 -23.33 -26.91
N ARG A 208 6.98 -24.05 -25.92
CA ARG A 208 7.93 -25.17 -26.16
C ARG A 208 7.32 -26.29 -26.99
N ASP A 209 6.00 -26.52 -26.81
CA ASP A 209 5.25 -27.51 -27.58
C ASP A 209 4.76 -27.00 -28.94
N GLY A 210 5.13 -25.76 -29.33
CA GLY A 210 4.68 -25.13 -30.57
C GLY A 210 3.22 -24.69 -30.57
N ARG A 211 2.57 -24.65 -29.39
CA ARG A 211 1.17 -24.20 -29.22
C ARG A 211 1.11 -22.70 -29.02
N VAL A 212 0.21 -22.04 -29.76
CA VAL A 212 0.08 -20.57 -29.79
C VAL A 212 -1.34 -20.10 -29.40
N ASP A 213 -2.19 -20.99 -28.88
CA ASP A 213 -3.60 -20.72 -28.59
C ASP A 213 -3.79 -19.54 -27.63
N HIS A 214 -2.91 -19.38 -26.63
CA HIS A 214 -2.96 -18.27 -25.68
C HIS A 214 -2.68 -16.93 -26.36
N LEU A 215 -1.85 -16.88 -27.42
CA LEU A 215 -1.59 -15.65 -28.17
C LEU A 215 -2.81 -15.22 -29.00
N LEU A 216 -3.59 -16.15 -29.49
CA LEU A 216 -4.80 -15.85 -30.25
C LEU A 216 -5.91 -15.28 -29.37
N ARG A 217 -5.91 -15.61 -28.08
CA ARG A 217 -6.86 -15.07 -27.09
C ARG A 217 -6.49 -13.68 -26.60
N ALA A 218 -5.24 -13.26 -26.72
CA ALA A 218 -4.73 -12.02 -26.17
C ALA A 218 -5.49 -10.76 -26.64
N ALA A 219 -6.03 -10.76 -27.86
CA ALA A 219 -6.79 -9.63 -28.39
C ALA A 219 -8.05 -9.30 -27.57
N ALA A 220 -8.61 -10.29 -26.85
CA ALA A 220 -9.77 -10.11 -25.99
C ALA A 220 -9.42 -9.58 -24.58
N GLU A 221 -8.12 -9.43 -24.26
CA GLU A 221 -7.62 -9.16 -22.91
C GLU A 221 -7.05 -7.75 -22.73
N VAL A 222 -7.21 -6.87 -23.72
CA VAL A 222 -6.83 -5.45 -23.54
C VAL A 222 -7.77 -4.80 -22.54
N ARG A 223 -7.23 -4.44 -21.39
CA ARG A 223 -7.98 -3.85 -20.28
C ARG A 223 -7.54 -2.43 -20.01
N HIS A 224 -8.47 -1.61 -19.58
CA HIS A 224 -8.20 -0.27 -19.09
C HIS A 224 -9.11 0.02 -17.89
N ALA A 225 -8.64 0.83 -16.95
CA ALA A 225 -9.47 1.39 -15.91
C ALA A 225 -9.60 2.90 -16.14
N PRO A 226 -10.81 3.47 -16.07
CA PRO A 226 -10.99 4.92 -16.14
C PRO A 226 -10.38 5.60 -14.91
N GLU A 227 -10.19 6.90 -14.99
CA GLU A 227 -9.80 7.68 -13.80
C GLU A 227 -10.88 7.53 -12.72
N PRO A 228 -10.50 7.21 -11.46
CA PRO A 228 -11.45 7.08 -10.37
C PRO A 228 -12.20 8.39 -10.12
N ALA A 229 -13.52 8.29 -9.91
CA ALA A 229 -14.38 9.45 -9.67
C ALA A 229 -14.14 10.07 -8.29
N ASP A 230 -13.86 9.23 -7.29
CA ASP A 230 -13.74 9.63 -5.89
C ASP A 230 -12.32 9.36 -5.36
N ARG A 231 -11.72 10.41 -4.85
CA ARG A 231 -10.42 10.39 -4.22
C ARG A 231 -10.56 10.07 -2.73
N LYS A 232 -9.92 8.99 -2.27
CA LYS A 232 -10.02 8.51 -0.88
C LYS A 232 -8.87 9.04 -0.01
N PHE A 233 -9.10 9.16 1.29
CA PHE A 233 -8.01 9.41 2.24
C PHE A 233 -7.23 8.11 2.49
N GLY A 234 -6.03 8.03 1.91
CA GLY A 234 -5.06 6.96 2.17
C GLY A 234 -4.21 7.22 3.41
N MET A 235 -3.20 6.38 3.65
CA MET A 235 -2.24 6.60 4.75
C MET A 235 -1.29 7.76 4.43
N CYS A 236 -0.74 7.82 3.23
CA CYS A 236 0.25 8.83 2.85
C CYS A 236 -0.32 10.05 2.12
N GLY A 237 -1.61 10.05 1.77
CA GLY A 237 -2.19 11.12 0.98
C GLY A 237 -3.58 10.80 0.45
N ARG A 238 -4.04 11.61 -0.49
CA ARG A 238 -5.27 11.35 -1.24
C ARG A 238 -4.98 10.32 -2.33
N LEU A 239 -5.75 9.23 -2.33
CA LEU A 239 -5.49 8.03 -3.11
C LEU A 239 -6.57 7.81 -4.17
N ASP A 240 -6.14 7.68 -5.43
CA ASP A 240 -6.96 7.20 -6.53
C ASP A 240 -6.68 5.70 -6.70
N THR A 241 -7.65 4.85 -6.37
CA THR A 241 -7.55 3.39 -6.52
C THR A 241 -8.28 2.94 -7.77
N TYR A 242 -7.69 2.03 -8.53
CA TYR A 242 -8.30 1.48 -9.73
C TYR A 242 -8.99 0.16 -9.40
N GLU A 243 -10.30 0.09 -9.60
CA GLU A 243 -11.03 -1.15 -9.53
C GLU A 243 -10.84 -1.93 -10.83
N LEU A 244 -10.26 -3.12 -10.72
CA LEU A 244 -10.06 -4.01 -11.85
C LEU A 244 -11.31 -4.89 -12.03
N THR A 245 -12.43 -4.28 -12.38
CA THR A 245 -13.62 -5.01 -12.78
C THR A 245 -13.37 -5.65 -14.15
N PRO A 246 -13.69 -6.93 -14.37
CA PRO A 246 -13.67 -7.48 -15.72
C PRO A 246 -14.55 -6.60 -16.62
N PRO A 247 -14.09 -6.18 -17.80
CA PRO A 247 -14.94 -5.42 -18.69
C PRO A 247 -16.15 -6.25 -19.05
N SER A 248 -17.34 -5.70 -18.84
CA SER A 248 -18.55 -6.21 -19.50
C SER A 248 -18.38 -5.89 -20.99
N VAL A 249 -17.80 -6.81 -21.74
CA VAL A 249 -17.69 -6.68 -23.18
C VAL A 249 -19.12 -6.77 -23.73
N LYS A 250 -19.72 -5.63 -24.04
CA LYS A 250 -20.79 -5.61 -25.02
C LYS A 250 -20.12 -5.88 -26.37
N PRO A 251 -20.50 -6.95 -27.10
CA PRO A 251 -20.01 -7.12 -28.46
C PRO A 251 -20.39 -5.87 -29.26
N ALA A 252 -19.42 -5.28 -29.95
CA ALA A 252 -19.69 -4.30 -30.95
C ALA A 252 -20.55 -4.95 -32.05
N LEU A 253 -21.72 -4.38 -32.32
CA LEU A 253 -22.59 -4.72 -33.46
C LEU A 253 -21.90 -4.36 -34.78
#